data_ee256bab10f8a30e99616ff9e202d327
#
_entry.id   ee256bab10f8a30e99616ff9e202d327
#
_cell.length_a   1.000
_cell.length_b   1.000
_cell.length_c   1.000
_cell.angle_alpha   90.00
_cell.angle_beta   90.00
_cell.angle_gamma   90.00
#
_symmetry.space_group_name_H-M   'P 1'
#
loop_
_entity.id
_entity.type
_entity.pdbx_description
1 polymer ?
#
loop_
_entity_poly.entity_id
_entity_poly.type
_entity_poly.pdbx_seq_one_letter_code
_entity_poly.pdbx_strand_id
1 'polypeptide(L)'
;MAAFFQSAVKNTIIFSTALFSAFTSAQGKLAIVIDDIGYHPKEDAEVLAMPKEISVAIIPAAPYAKIRNQEAKAQNHDILIHMPMQPVSNIKIEEGGLTLGLSEAQVNERVKKAKAIVPNAIGMNNHMG
;
A
#
# COMPACT_ATOMS: atom_id res chain seq x y z
N MET A 1 -20.73 90.20 1.18
CA MET A 1 -20.93 89.09 0.22
C MET A 1 -19.85 88.06 0.49
N ALA A 2 -20.16 87.02 1.18
CA ALA A 2 -19.19 85.94 1.56
C ALA A 2 -19.49 84.70 0.70
N ALA A 3 -18.52 84.31 -0.13
CA ALA A 3 -18.64 83.08 -0.92
C ALA A 3 -18.10 81.90 -0.11
N PHE A 4 -18.95 80.93 0.13
CA PHE A 4 -18.60 79.66 0.77
C PHE A 4 -17.96 78.73 -0.25
N PHE A 5 -16.66 78.38 -0.06
CA PHE A 5 -16.02 77.26 -0.75
C PHE A 5 -16.26 76.00 0.04
N GLN A 6 -17.08 75.11 -0.49
CA GLN A 6 -17.23 73.76 0.02
C GLN A 6 -16.18 72.85 -0.64
N SER A 7 -15.21 72.45 0.14
CA SER A 7 -14.23 71.45 -0.28
C SER A 7 -14.83 70.05 -0.10
N ALA A 8 -15.02 69.34 -1.23
CA ALA A 8 -15.42 67.95 -1.23
C ALA A 8 -14.21 67.04 -0.94
N VAL A 9 -14.18 66.46 0.22
CA VAL A 9 -13.21 65.43 0.58
C VAL A 9 -13.66 64.11 -0.08
N LYS A 10 -12.97 63.67 -1.08
CA LYS A 10 -13.16 62.34 -1.68
C LYS A 10 -12.53 61.28 -0.80
N ASN A 11 -13.35 60.51 -0.11
CA ASN A 11 -12.89 59.34 0.62
C ASN A 11 -12.54 58.21 -0.38
N THR A 12 -11.27 58.02 -0.63
CA THR A 12 -10.76 56.85 -1.35
C THR A 12 -10.64 55.69 -0.39
N ILE A 13 -11.58 54.77 -0.43
CA ILE A 13 -11.52 53.49 0.30
C ILE A 13 -10.55 52.58 -0.46
N ILE A 14 -9.36 52.38 0.09
CA ILE A 14 -8.42 51.39 -0.43
C ILE A 14 -8.84 50.02 0.10
N PHE A 15 -9.43 49.19 -0.77
CA PHE A 15 -9.72 47.78 -0.50
C PHE A 15 -8.41 46.99 -0.60
N SER A 16 -7.80 46.76 0.57
CA SER A 16 -6.62 45.90 0.66
C SER A 16 -7.08 44.43 0.58
N THR A 17 -7.04 43.83 -0.61
CA THR A 17 -7.25 42.39 -0.80
C THR A 17 -6.03 41.66 -0.29
N ALA A 18 -6.08 41.19 0.96
CA ALA A 18 -5.09 40.23 1.48
C ALA A 18 -5.24 38.91 0.73
N LEU A 19 -4.30 38.61 -0.18
CA LEU A 19 -4.16 37.28 -0.77
C LEU A 19 -3.68 36.33 0.33
N PHE A 20 -4.60 35.56 0.92
CA PHE A 20 -4.27 34.39 1.71
C PHE A 20 -3.78 33.29 0.76
N SER A 21 -2.47 33.17 0.58
CA SER A 21 -1.88 31.99 -0.04
C SER A 21 -2.12 30.80 0.89
N ALA A 22 -3.13 29.98 0.58
CA ALA A 22 -3.30 28.71 1.24
C ALA A 22 -2.12 27.80 0.87
N PHE A 23 -1.16 27.65 1.76
CA PHE A 23 -0.14 26.62 1.66
C PHE A 23 -0.83 25.27 1.85
N THR A 24 -1.24 24.64 0.75
CA THR A 24 -1.64 23.23 0.76
C THR A 24 -0.37 22.41 0.98
N SER A 25 -0.11 22.06 2.25
CA SER A 25 0.90 21.05 2.55
C SER A 25 0.40 19.71 2.03
N ALA A 26 0.94 19.24 0.92
CA ALA A 26 0.74 17.88 0.48
C ALA A 26 1.45 16.96 1.48
N GLN A 27 0.71 16.41 2.44
CA GLN A 27 1.23 15.35 3.31
C GLN A 27 1.44 14.11 2.46
N GLY A 28 2.71 13.70 2.31
CA GLY A 28 3.05 12.40 1.72
C GLY A 28 2.43 11.29 2.56
N LYS A 29 1.81 10.30 1.87
CA LYS A 29 1.34 9.06 2.52
C LYS A 29 2.42 8.01 2.38
N LEU A 30 2.78 7.36 3.50
CA LEU A 30 3.70 6.21 3.53
C LEU A 30 2.87 4.94 3.71
N ALA A 31 3.09 3.94 2.86
CA ALA A 31 2.60 2.58 3.05
C ALA A 31 3.81 1.66 3.23
N ILE A 32 3.73 0.76 4.20
CA ILE A 32 4.79 -0.20 4.51
C ILE A 32 4.20 -1.60 4.32
N VAL A 33 4.92 -2.43 3.57
CA VAL A 33 4.63 -3.86 3.41
C VAL A 33 5.84 -4.63 3.90
N ILE A 34 5.63 -5.66 4.71
CA ILE A 34 6.68 -6.61 5.09
C ILE A 34 6.43 -7.91 4.34
N ASP A 35 7.40 -8.28 3.53
CA ASP A 35 7.37 -9.43 2.65
C ASP A 35 7.89 -10.71 3.34
N ASP A 36 7.87 -11.82 2.62
CA ASP A 36 8.45 -13.13 2.98
C ASP A 36 7.81 -13.81 4.20
N ILE A 37 6.57 -13.47 4.54
CA ILE A 37 5.86 -14.09 5.66
C ILE A 37 5.47 -15.53 5.34
N GLY A 38 5.73 -16.43 6.30
CA GLY A 38 5.28 -17.82 6.24
C GLY A 38 6.35 -18.87 6.42
N TYR A 39 7.63 -18.51 6.51
CA TYR A 39 8.75 -19.43 6.71
C TYR A 39 9.33 -19.41 8.13
N HIS A 40 9.26 -18.30 8.82
CA HIS A 40 9.96 -18.04 10.07
C HIS A 40 8.97 -17.78 11.21
N PRO A 41 8.47 -18.82 11.92
CA PRO A 41 7.36 -18.67 12.86
C PRO A 41 7.56 -17.61 13.94
N LYS A 42 8.79 -17.44 14.42
CA LYS A 42 9.11 -16.47 15.46
C LYS A 42 9.12 -15.04 14.90
N GLU A 43 9.84 -14.84 13.84
CA GLU A 43 9.99 -13.54 13.15
C GLU A 43 8.65 -13.10 12.56
N ASP A 44 7.90 -14.02 11.96
CA ASP A 44 6.54 -13.77 11.48
C ASP A 44 5.63 -13.26 12.61
N ALA A 45 5.70 -13.90 13.80
CA ALA A 45 4.88 -13.49 14.93
C ALA A 45 5.27 -12.09 15.45
N GLU A 46 6.56 -11.73 15.41
CA GLU A 46 7.03 -10.39 15.75
C GLU A 46 6.50 -9.34 14.76
N VAL A 47 6.49 -9.65 13.46
CA VAL A 47 5.90 -8.79 12.42
C VAL A 47 4.40 -8.62 12.63
N LEU A 48 3.68 -9.71 12.88
CA LEU A 48 2.24 -9.68 13.12
C LEU A 48 1.84 -8.94 14.42
N ALA A 49 2.77 -8.77 15.37
CA ALA A 49 2.56 -7.96 16.56
C ALA A 49 2.74 -6.43 16.31
N MET A 50 3.17 -6.04 15.11
CA MET A 50 3.30 -4.63 14.74
C MET A 50 1.92 -3.96 14.57
N PRO A 51 1.86 -2.61 14.48
CA PRO A 51 0.61 -1.90 14.22
C PRO A 51 -0.08 -2.40 12.93
N LYS A 52 -1.40 -2.50 12.95
CA LYS A 52 -2.22 -3.00 11.82
C LYS A 52 -2.07 -2.21 10.52
N GLU A 53 -1.53 -1.00 10.59
CA GLU A 53 -1.21 -0.16 9.43
C GLU A 53 -0.03 -0.69 8.60
N ILE A 54 0.73 -1.66 9.16
CA ILE A 54 1.76 -2.40 8.43
C ILE A 54 1.06 -3.53 7.67
N SER A 55 1.17 -3.52 6.35
CA SER A 55 0.70 -4.62 5.50
C SER A 55 1.70 -5.78 5.52
N VAL A 56 1.21 -6.99 5.32
CA VAL A 56 2.05 -8.19 5.28
C VAL A 56 1.82 -8.97 3.99
N ALA A 57 2.89 -9.46 3.38
CA ALA A 57 2.83 -10.27 2.17
C ALA A 57 3.27 -11.70 2.46
N ILE A 58 2.37 -12.66 2.23
CA ILE A 58 2.51 -14.06 2.59
C ILE A 58 2.85 -14.90 1.36
N ILE A 59 3.92 -15.67 1.43
CA ILE A 59 4.30 -16.62 0.37
C ILE A 59 3.38 -17.84 0.44
N PRO A 60 2.59 -18.15 -0.62
CA PRO A 60 1.62 -19.26 -0.57
C PRO A 60 2.28 -20.63 -0.40
N ALA A 61 3.51 -20.81 -0.91
CA ALA A 61 4.27 -22.06 -0.79
C ALA A 61 4.86 -22.29 0.60
N ALA A 62 4.89 -21.25 1.44
CA ALA A 62 5.49 -21.32 2.76
C ALA A 62 4.69 -22.25 3.71
N PRO A 63 5.37 -23.02 4.58
CA PRO A 63 4.73 -24.04 5.43
C PRO A 63 3.71 -23.47 6.40
N TYR A 64 3.87 -22.21 6.80
CA TYR A 64 2.98 -21.53 7.75
C TYR A 64 1.99 -20.57 7.09
N ALA A 65 1.93 -20.50 5.74
CA ALA A 65 1.12 -19.51 5.01
C ALA A 65 -0.34 -19.44 5.50
N LYS A 66 -1.00 -20.59 5.65
CA LYS A 66 -2.42 -20.64 6.07
C LYS A 66 -2.63 -20.08 7.48
N ILE A 67 -1.78 -20.46 8.43
CA ILE A 67 -1.92 -19.99 9.82
C ILE A 67 -1.57 -18.49 9.90
N ARG A 68 -0.55 -18.04 9.20
CA ARG A 68 -0.19 -16.61 9.14
C ARG A 68 -1.28 -15.75 8.52
N ASN A 69 -1.97 -16.26 7.48
CA ASN A 69 -3.14 -15.59 6.93
C ASN A 69 -4.28 -15.42 7.96
N GLN A 70 -4.51 -16.43 8.80
CA GLN A 70 -5.54 -16.35 9.85
C GLN A 70 -5.14 -15.36 10.94
N GLU A 71 -3.90 -15.43 11.41
CA GLU A 71 -3.37 -14.55 12.46
C GLU A 71 -3.32 -13.09 12.00
N ALA A 72 -2.81 -12.82 10.81
CA ALA A 72 -2.78 -11.48 10.22
C ALA A 72 -4.19 -10.90 10.09
N LYS A 73 -5.16 -11.73 9.66
CA LYS A 73 -6.57 -11.33 9.58
C LYS A 73 -7.14 -11.01 10.95
N ALA A 74 -6.86 -11.82 11.96
CA ALA A 74 -7.33 -11.61 13.34
C ALA A 74 -6.77 -10.29 13.92
N GLN A 75 -5.59 -9.89 13.53
CA GLN A 75 -4.93 -8.64 13.94
C GLN A 75 -5.26 -7.44 13.03
N ASN A 76 -6.11 -7.63 12.02
CA ASN A 76 -6.58 -6.61 11.08
C ASN A 76 -5.48 -6.00 10.19
N HIS A 77 -4.42 -6.75 9.89
CA HIS A 77 -3.46 -6.34 8.87
C HIS A 77 -4.07 -6.44 7.47
N ASP A 78 -3.66 -5.54 6.58
CA ASP A 78 -3.83 -5.74 5.15
C ASP A 78 -2.88 -6.85 4.69
N ILE A 79 -3.45 -7.83 3.96
CA ILE A 79 -2.73 -9.04 3.56
C ILE A 79 -2.55 -9.04 2.05
N LEU A 80 -1.35 -9.33 1.58
CA LEU A 80 -1.02 -9.56 0.18
C LEU A 80 -0.58 -11.01 -0.03
N ILE A 81 -0.80 -11.53 -1.23
CA ILE A 81 -0.12 -12.72 -1.71
C ILE A 81 1.27 -12.30 -2.19
N HIS A 82 2.33 -12.84 -1.57
CA HIS A 82 3.69 -12.67 -2.05
C HIS A 82 3.98 -13.77 -3.06
N MET A 83 3.70 -13.47 -4.34
CA MET A 83 3.65 -14.48 -5.40
C MET A 83 5.04 -14.76 -5.96
N PRO A 84 5.55 -16.01 -5.85
CA PRO A 84 6.82 -16.37 -6.48
C PRO A 84 6.75 -16.18 -7.98
N MET A 85 7.70 -15.44 -8.54
CA MET A 85 7.81 -15.18 -9.97
C MET A 85 9.23 -15.48 -10.45
N GLN A 86 9.36 -15.86 -11.72
CA GLN A 86 10.65 -16.25 -12.28
C GLN A 86 11.64 -15.10 -12.26
N PRO A 87 12.76 -15.20 -11.51
CA PRO A 87 13.79 -14.19 -11.49
C PRO A 87 14.61 -14.20 -12.79
N VAL A 88 15.34 -13.12 -13.03
CA VAL A 88 16.32 -13.04 -14.12
C VAL A 88 17.49 -13.98 -13.88
N SER A 89 17.83 -14.25 -12.62
CA SER A 89 18.87 -15.19 -12.21
C SER A 89 18.39 -16.65 -12.30
N ASN A 90 19.33 -17.61 -12.36
CA ASN A 90 19.02 -19.06 -12.39
C ASN A 90 18.69 -19.62 -10.99
N ILE A 91 18.06 -18.85 -10.14
CA ILE A 91 17.61 -19.33 -8.83
C ILE A 91 16.31 -20.14 -9.03
N LYS A 92 16.23 -21.27 -8.34
CA LYS A 92 15.04 -22.11 -8.37
C LYS A 92 13.87 -21.38 -7.74
N ILE A 93 12.80 -21.21 -8.52
CA ILE A 93 11.55 -20.63 -8.06
C ILE A 93 10.81 -21.61 -7.13
N GLU A 94 10.07 -21.10 -6.19
CA GLU A 94 9.21 -21.88 -5.30
C GLU A 94 8.03 -22.52 -6.02
N GLU A 95 7.47 -23.55 -5.39
CA GLU A 95 6.33 -24.28 -5.94
C GLU A 95 5.12 -23.37 -6.20
N GLY A 96 4.47 -23.58 -7.33
CA GLY A 96 3.31 -22.77 -7.73
C GLY A 96 3.65 -21.37 -8.27
N GLY A 97 4.92 -21.02 -8.34
CA GLY A 97 5.36 -19.70 -8.83
C GLY A 97 5.09 -19.48 -10.32
N LEU A 98 4.97 -18.24 -10.74
CA LEU A 98 4.75 -17.84 -12.13
C LEU A 98 6.07 -17.85 -12.91
N THR A 99 6.09 -18.54 -14.06
CA THR A 99 7.28 -18.63 -14.92
C THR A 99 6.94 -18.15 -16.33
N LEU A 100 7.97 -17.74 -17.08
CA LEU A 100 7.84 -17.47 -18.50
C LEU A 100 7.37 -18.74 -19.23
N GLY A 101 6.52 -18.58 -20.24
CA GLY A 101 5.98 -19.69 -21.03
C GLY A 101 4.72 -20.34 -20.47
N LEU A 102 4.21 -19.91 -19.31
CA LEU A 102 2.89 -20.33 -18.85
C LEU A 102 1.80 -19.75 -19.76
N SER A 103 0.79 -20.57 -20.08
CA SER A 103 -0.44 -20.08 -20.70
C SER A 103 -1.27 -19.27 -19.71
N GLU A 104 -2.19 -18.45 -20.21
CA GLU A 104 -3.14 -17.69 -19.38
C GLU A 104 -3.91 -18.61 -18.41
N ALA A 105 -4.38 -19.76 -18.91
CA ALA A 105 -5.10 -20.74 -18.08
C ALA A 105 -4.24 -21.25 -16.90
N GLN A 106 -2.95 -21.51 -17.15
CA GLN A 106 -2.02 -21.95 -16.12
C GLN A 106 -1.71 -20.83 -15.10
N VAL A 107 -1.55 -19.59 -15.56
CA VAL A 107 -1.38 -18.43 -14.67
C VAL A 107 -2.61 -18.28 -13.78
N ASN A 108 -3.81 -18.30 -14.37
CA ASN A 108 -5.07 -18.19 -13.64
C ASN A 108 -5.24 -19.30 -12.59
N GLU A 109 -4.86 -20.54 -12.92
CA GLU A 109 -4.91 -21.66 -11.98
C GLU A 109 -3.97 -21.45 -10.80
N ARG A 110 -2.72 -21.01 -11.03
CA ARG A 110 -1.73 -20.74 -9.97
C ARG A 110 -2.18 -19.62 -9.05
N VAL A 111 -2.68 -18.53 -9.60
CA VAL A 111 -3.23 -17.42 -8.82
C VAL A 111 -4.44 -17.86 -7.99
N LYS A 112 -5.35 -18.66 -8.55
CA LYS A 112 -6.48 -19.22 -7.80
C LYS A 112 -6.03 -20.11 -6.64
N LYS A 113 -5.03 -20.98 -6.86
CA LYS A 113 -4.44 -21.81 -5.80
C LYS A 113 -3.80 -20.97 -4.71
N ALA A 114 -3.02 -19.95 -5.06
CA ALA A 114 -2.43 -19.02 -4.10
C ALA A 114 -3.52 -18.31 -3.27
N LYS A 115 -4.57 -17.82 -3.92
CA LYS A 115 -5.72 -17.19 -3.24
C LYS A 115 -6.48 -18.16 -2.32
N ALA A 116 -6.52 -19.45 -2.65
CA ALA A 116 -7.13 -20.47 -1.78
C ALA A 116 -6.32 -20.73 -0.51
N ILE A 117 -4.99 -20.51 -0.56
CA ILE A 117 -4.09 -20.63 0.59
C ILE A 117 -4.12 -19.36 1.45
N VAL A 118 -4.17 -18.17 0.82
CA VAL A 118 -4.17 -16.85 1.45
C VAL A 118 -5.52 -16.15 1.14
N PRO A 119 -6.66 -16.67 1.64
CA PRO A 119 -7.99 -16.20 1.23
C PRO A 119 -8.32 -14.76 1.64
N ASN A 120 -7.66 -14.24 2.66
CA ASN A 120 -7.89 -12.87 3.15
C ASN A 120 -7.04 -11.81 2.42
N ALA A 121 -6.20 -12.20 1.46
CA ALA A 121 -5.40 -11.24 0.71
C ALA A 121 -6.27 -10.28 -0.10
N ILE A 122 -5.95 -8.99 -0.02
CA ILE A 122 -6.61 -7.90 -0.77
C ILE A 122 -5.88 -7.56 -2.07
N GLY A 123 -4.67 -8.06 -2.24
CA GLY A 123 -3.82 -7.81 -3.39
C GLY A 123 -2.69 -8.83 -3.51
N MET A 124 -1.75 -8.55 -4.39
CA MET A 124 -0.59 -9.39 -4.66
C MET A 124 0.60 -8.50 -5.03
N ASN A 125 1.80 -8.89 -4.57
CA ASN A 125 3.07 -8.37 -5.06
C ASN A 125 3.99 -9.53 -5.49
N ASN A 126 5.10 -9.21 -6.16
CA ASN A 126 6.03 -10.22 -6.64
C ASN A 126 7.05 -10.62 -5.57
N HIS A 127 7.38 -11.92 -5.55
CA HIS A 127 8.52 -12.49 -4.84
C HIS A 127 9.54 -12.98 -5.86
N MET A 128 10.81 -12.67 -5.69
CA MET A 128 11.96 -13.05 -6.53
C MET A 128 12.03 -12.41 -7.93
N GLY A 129 10.93 -12.10 -8.57
CA GLY A 129 10.87 -11.61 -9.95
C GLY A 129 10.93 -10.10 -10.13
#